data_d0d05e311a5af57f899f499066dce71d
#
_entry.id   d0d05e311a5af57f899f499066dce71d
#
_cell.length_a   1.000
_cell.length_b   1.000
_cell.length_c   1.000
_cell.angle_alpha   90.00
_cell.angle_beta   90.00
_cell.angle_gamma   90.00
#
_symmetry.space_group_name_H-M   'P 1'
#
loop_
_entity.id
_entity.type
_entity.pdbx_description
1 polymer ?
#
loop_
_entity_poly.entity_id
_entity_poly.type
_entity_poly.pdbx_seq_one_letter_code
_entity_poly.pdbx_strand_id
1 'polypeptide(L)'
;MVRYDHLGVTSVIRALSLDGNCYETMLHFFRSKAYQLSAIRQRWCEVVRGSGLLYQVDGKTVLIGDGVKQSKEAYHMPGVKKLHQDSEDSSKGEYIFGHLFGAVGAVISKSNRFFCIPLKINIQDGLQSVAGWEGSTVSTESHVVQMIENGYEAAKTHGKSIFLLDRYFLTVPALRKLNQLNAGTEGKRLELVTKAKRNCIAYEEPVVGPIKKRGRPKKKGDTVYLWKQFTEDPDSFPEAFVSIYGRNQSVRYKCMDLLWGQKLYQKLRFVLVEYDGQRSILVSTDLTLTAVQIIELYSRRFCIENCFREMKQQTGAFCYHFWTKTLEKLNHFKKKEAPDALQKVTDLKAQRKIIEKVQSIEVFVQISCIAFGILQLLAVQEATEGDLSTLFYTRTKSKSRVSEARVRWYMGWQINHLLLQHPDSFITKFIRERQIK
;
A
#
# COMPACT_ATOMS: atom_id res chain seq x y z
N MET A 1 -2.31 -19.57 -3.33
CA MET A 1 -0.89 -19.78 -3.67
C MET A 1 -0.68 -20.84 -4.74
N VAL A 2 -1.37 -21.98 -4.70
CA VAL A 2 -1.14 -23.14 -5.61
C VAL A 2 -1.86 -23.06 -6.95
N ARG A 3 -2.57 -21.99 -7.28
CA ARG A 3 -3.32 -21.88 -8.54
C ARG A 3 -2.40 -21.75 -9.75
N TYR A 4 -2.76 -22.41 -10.85
CA TYR A 4 -2.03 -22.31 -12.12
C TYR A 4 -2.45 -21.08 -12.95
N ASP A 5 -3.72 -20.68 -12.85
CA ASP A 5 -4.27 -19.47 -13.49
C ASP A 5 -4.69 -18.42 -12.46
N HIS A 6 -5.11 -17.26 -12.92
CA HIS A 6 -5.51 -16.12 -12.06
C HIS A 6 -6.98 -15.73 -12.23
N LEU A 7 -7.81 -16.66 -12.71
CA LEU A 7 -9.20 -16.39 -13.11
C LEU A 7 -10.19 -16.41 -11.93
N GLY A 8 -9.87 -15.70 -10.85
CA GLY A 8 -10.78 -15.54 -9.70
C GLY A 8 -10.98 -16.81 -8.88
N VAL A 9 -12.20 -17.02 -8.37
CA VAL A 9 -12.55 -18.14 -7.49
C VAL A 9 -12.48 -19.48 -8.22
N THR A 10 -12.90 -19.52 -9.49
CA THR A 10 -12.91 -20.75 -10.30
C THR A 10 -11.52 -21.36 -10.46
N SER A 11 -10.46 -20.55 -10.39
CA SER A 11 -9.09 -21.07 -10.47
C SER A 11 -8.70 -21.92 -9.25
N VAL A 12 -9.29 -21.68 -8.08
CA VAL A 12 -9.08 -22.51 -6.88
C VAL A 12 -9.74 -23.86 -7.05
N ILE A 13 -10.97 -23.88 -7.58
CA ILE A 13 -11.73 -25.11 -7.85
C ILE A 13 -10.95 -26.00 -8.82
N ARG A 14 -10.45 -25.44 -9.93
CA ARG A 14 -9.64 -26.18 -10.89
C ARG A 14 -8.32 -26.66 -10.32
N ALA A 15 -7.60 -25.81 -9.59
CA ALA A 15 -6.28 -26.16 -9.04
C ALA A 15 -6.31 -27.29 -8.00
N LEU A 16 -7.45 -27.48 -7.32
CA LEU A 16 -7.64 -28.51 -6.29
C LEU A 16 -8.57 -29.63 -6.74
N SER A 17 -9.03 -29.62 -8.01
CA SER A 17 -10.00 -30.58 -8.57
C SER A 17 -11.26 -30.69 -7.73
N LEU A 18 -11.78 -29.57 -7.22
CA LEU A 18 -12.97 -29.56 -6.39
C LEU A 18 -14.24 -29.72 -7.25
N ASP A 19 -15.28 -30.28 -6.66
CA ASP A 19 -16.60 -30.37 -7.28
C ASP A 19 -17.15 -28.95 -7.57
N GLY A 20 -17.90 -28.83 -8.67
CA GLY A 20 -18.49 -27.56 -9.12
C GLY A 20 -19.42 -26.91 -8.08
N ASN A 21 -20.09 -27.73 -7.22
CA ASN A 21 -20.91 -27.24 -6.12
C ASN A 21 -20.12 -26.43 -5.07
N CYS A 22 -18.79 -26.58 -5.03
CA CYS A 22 -17.92 -25.77 -4.17
C CYS A 22 -17.88 -24.31 -4.58
N TYR A 23 -18.32 -23.93 -5.79
CA TYR A 23 -18.27 -22.56 -6.29
C TYR A 23 -19.09 -21.59 -5.41
N GLU A 24 -20.36 -21.93 -5.16
CA GLU A 24 -21.22 -21.09 -4.32
C GLU A 24 -20.74 -21.03 -2.87
N THR A 25 -20.21 -22.13 -2.33
CA THR A 25 -19.61 -22.16 -0.99
C THR A 25 -18.40 -21.23 -0.90
N MET A 26 -17.55 -21.21 -1.92
CA MET A 26 -16.42 -20.30 -1.99
C MET A 26 -16.84 -18.84 -2.16
N LEU A 27 -17.87 -18.56 -2.95
CA LEU A 27 -18.43 -17.21 -3.04
C LEU A 27 -19.01 -16.75 -1.70
N HIS A 28 -19.69 -17.67 -0.98
CA HIS A 28 -20.21 -17.40 0.35
C HIS A 28 -19.09 -17.04 1.35
N PHE A 29 -17.95 -17.73 1.26
CA PHE A 29 -16.79 -17.41 2.12
C PHE A 29 -16.44 -15.91 2.09
N PHE A 30 -16.38 -15.27 0.92
CA PHE A 30 -15.98 -13.87 0.79
C PHE A 30 -16.99 -12.86 1.37
N ARG A 31 -18.23 -13.27 1.64
CA ARG A 31 -19.30 -12.47 2.25
C ARG A 31 -19.75 -12.98 3.63
N SER A 32 -19.05 -14.00 4.15
CA SER A 32 -19.41 -14.64 5.42
C SER A 32 -19.25 -13.68 6.59
N LYS A 33 -20.18 -13.78 7.55
CA LYS A 33 -20.11 -13.09 8.85
C LYS A 33 -19.40 -13.92 9.92
N ALA A 34 -18.91 -15.13 9.60
CA ALA A 34 -18.21 -16.00 10.54
C ALA A 34 -16.82 -15.47 10.94
N TYR A 35 -16.31 -14.48 10.22
CA TYR A 35 -15.05 -13.81 10.55
C TYR A 35 -15.13 -12.31 10.29
N GLN A 36 -14.22 -11.57 10.90
CA GLN A 36 -14.05 -10.14 10.67
C GLN A 36 -12.75 -9.89 9.92
N LEU A 37 -12.82 -9.13 8.82
CA LEU A 37 -11.65 -8.80 8.02
C LEU A 37 -10.58 -8.02 8.80
N SER A 38 -11.01 -7.20 9.76
CA SER A 38 -10.10 -6.49 10.68
C SER A 38 -9.29 -7.46 11.55
N ALA A 39 -9.91 -8.52 12.08
CA ALA A 39 -9.22 -9.53 12.88
C ALA A 39 -8.19 -10.31 12.02
N ILE A 40 -8.52 -10.66 10.78
CA ILE A 40 -7.58 -11.29 9.85
C ILE A 40 -6.39 -10.37 9.57
N ARG A 41 -6.63 -9.08 9.30
CA ARG A 41 -5.58 -8.07 9.09
C ARG A 41 -4.68 -7.93 10.31
N GLN A 42 -5.26 -7.84 11.50
CA GLN A 42 -4.51 -7.76 12.74
C GLN A 42 -3.61 -8.99 12.93
N ARG A 43 -4.18 -10.20 12.79
CA ARG A 43 -3.41 -11.44 12.91
C ARG A 43 -2.28 -11.52 11.90
N TRP A 44 -2.52 -11.07 10.67
CA TRP A 44 -1.49 -10.98 9.65
C TRP A 44 -0.34 -10.02 10.06
N CYS A 45 -0.68 -8.84 10.57
CA CYS A 45 0.33 -7.90 11.08
C CYS A 45 1.16 -8.51 12.21
N GLU A 46 0.55 -9.30 13.11
CA GLU A 46 1.25 -10.02 14.18
C GLU A 46 2.21 -11.07 13.62
N VAL A 47 1.79 -11.84 12.61
CA VAL A 47 2.66 -12.82 11.93
C VAL A 47 3.87 -12.13 11.31
N VAL A 48 3.65 -11.02 10.59
CA VAL A 48 4.74 -10.24 9.98
C VAL A 48 5.69 -9.69 11.05
N ARG A 49 5.15 -9.16 12.15
CA ARG A 49 5.96 -8.71 13.29
C ARG A 49 6.79 -9.85 13.90
N GLY A 50 6.19 -11.01 14.07
CA GLY A 50 6.86 -12.20 14.62
C GLY A 50 7.91 -12.83 13.71
N SER A 51 7.99 -12.45 12.43
CA SER A 51 8.97 -12.99 11.49
C SER A 51 10.42 -12.59 11.78
N GLY A 52 10.63 -11.51 12.55
CA GLY A 52 11.96 -10.96 12.83
C GLY A 52 12.63 -10.26 11.65
N LEU A 53 11.92 -10.07 10.51
CA LEU A 53 12.48 -9.50 9.28
C LEU A 53 12.21 -8.01 9.09
N LEU A 54 11.44 -7.37 9.99
CA LEU A 54 11.07 -5.96 9.86
C LEU A 54 12.31 -5.06 9.83
N TYR A 55 12.37 -4.19 8.83
CA TYR A 55 13.41 -3.17 8.77
C TYR A 55 13.06 -2.01 9.69
N GLN A 56 14.03 -1.59 10.47
CA GLN A 56 13.91 -0.49 11.43
C GLN A 56 15.05 0.51 11.27
N VAL A 57 14.73 1.78 11.53
CA VAL A 57 15.71 2.87 11.63
C VAL A 57 15.46 3.57 12.98
N ASP A 58 16.48 3.65 13.81
CA ASP A 58 16.41 4.24 15.17
C ASP A 58 15.24 3.66 16.01
N GLY A 59 15.04 2.34 15.92
CA GLY A 59 13.96 1.63 16.63
C GLY A 59 12.55 1.88 16.06
N LYS A 60 12.42 2.56 14.93
CA LYS A 60 11.15 2.83 14.24
C LYS A 60 10.97 1.88 13.06
N THR A 61 9.86 1.17 13.00
CA THR A 61 9.54 0.27 11.87
C THR A 61 9.24 1.08 10.62
N VAL A 62 9.78 0.65 9.49
CA VAL A 62 9.57 1.33 8.21
C VAL A 62 8.36 0.74 7.49
N LEU A 63 7.33 1.56 7.31
CA LEU A 63 6.12 1.25 6.56
C LEU A 63 6.14 1.97 5.20
N ILE A 64 5.45 1.42 4.21
CA ILE A 64 5.27 2.05 2.90
C ILE A 64 3.78 2.08 2.57
N GLY A 65 3.31 3.20 2.00
CA GLY A 65 1.94 3.33 1.49
C GLY A 65 1.91 3.84 0.07
N ASP A 66 0.97 3.31 -0.73
CA ASP A 66 0.71 3.81 -2.07
C ASP A 66 -0.68 3.41 -2.57
N GLY A 67 -1.16 4.11 -3.59
CA GLY A 67 -2.39 3.81 -4.29
C GLY A 67 -2.16 2.92 -5.51
N VAL A 68 -3.04 1.96 -5.73
CA VAL A 68 -3.04 1.16 -6.96
C VAL A 68 -4.37 1.24 -7.68
N LYS A 69 -4.33 1.70 -8.92
CA LYS A 69 -5.50 1.76 -9.82
C LYS A 69 -5.61 0.43 -10.55
N GLN A 70 -6.79 -0.20 -10.46
CA GLN A 70 -7.07 -1.48 -11.10
C GLN A 70 -8.24 -1.36 -12.05
N SER A 71 -7.99 -1.55 -13.34
CA SER A 71 -9.01 -1.56 -14.39
C SER A 71 -10.03 -2.69 -14.19
N LYS A 72 -11.32 -2.38 -14.46
CA LYS A 72 -12.45 -3.32 -14.41
C LYS A 72 -13.44 -3.02 -15.54
N GLU A 73 -13.61 -3.94 -16.44
CA GLU A 73 -14.61 -3.89 -17.50
C GLU A 73 -15.98 -4.40 -17.00
N ALA A 74 -16.46 -3.87 -15.88
CA ALA A 74 -17.67 -4.32 -15.23
C ALA A 74 -18.71 -3.22 -15.17
N TYR A 75 -19.94 -3.51 -15.64
CA TYR A 75 -21.04 -2.57 -15.67
C TYR A 75 -21.94 -2.59 -14.43
N HIS A 76 -21.84 -3.61 -13.59
CA HIS A 76 -22.67 -3.80 -12.39
C HIS A 76 -21.84 -4.02 -11.12
N MET A 77 -20.63 -3.48 -11.07
CA MET A 77 -19.70 -3.64 -9.96
C MET A 77 -19.66 -2.35 -9.14
N PRO A 78 -19.94 -2.41 -7.81
CA PRO A 78 -19.95 -1.21 -6.97
C PRO A 78 -18.55 -0.63 -6.83
N GLY A 79 -18.46 0.71 -6.79
CA GLY A 79 -17.20 1.45 -6.61
C GLY A 79 -16.35 1.61 -7.87
N VAL A 80 -16.73 1.05 -9.01
CA VAL A 80 -16.06 1.28 -10.29
C VAL A 80 -16.33 2.70 -10.76
N LYS A 81 -15.27 3.44 -11.04
CA LYS A 81 -15.35 4.83 -11.52
C LYS A 81 -14.24 5.13 -12.54
N LYS A 82 -14.39 6.26 -13.22
CA LYS A 82 -13.35 6.80 -14.10
C LYS A 82 -12.19 7.31 -13.27
N LEU A 83 -10.99 6.79 -13.51
CA LEU A 83 -9.74 7.13 -12.82
C LEU A 83 -8.74 7.66 -13.83
N HIS A 84 -8.13 8.81 -13.54
CA HIS A 84 -7.03 9.34 -14.33
C HIS A 84 -5.76 8.52 -14.08
N GLN A 85 -5.03 8.15 -15.12
CA GLN A 85 -3.73 7.50 -15.01
C GLN A 85 -2.63 8.56 -15.11
N ASP A 86 -1.84 8.71 -14.07
CA ASP A 86 -0.66 9.58 -14.06
C ASP A 86 0.56 8.80 -14.63
N SER A 87 0.40 8.13 -15.78
CA SER A 87 1.47 7.37 -16.41
C SER A 87 2.19 8.25 -17.44
N GLU A 88 3.51 8.28 -17.38
CA GLU A 88 4.35 8.89 -18.42
C GLU A 88 4.39 8.04 -19.70
N ASP A 89 3.90 6.80 -19.64
CA ASP A 89 3.80 5.90 -20.78
C ASP A 89 2.61 6.27 -21.66
N SER A 90 2.90 6.89 -22.81
CA SER A 90 1.91 7.34 -23.81
C SER A 90 1.11 6.19 -24.45
N SER A 91 1.54 4.94 -24.29
CA SER A 91 0.81 3.76 -24.79
C SER A 91 -0.41 3.43 -23.95
N LYS A 92 -0.52 3.96 -22.71
CA LYS A 92 -1.65 3.76 -21.82
C LYS A 92 -2.67 4.88 -21.96
N GLY A 93 -3.95 4.52 -21.99
CA GLY A 93 -5.03 5.49 -22.01
C GLY A 93 -4.96 6.43 -20.80
N GLU A 94 -5.24 7.71 -21.01
CA GLU A 94 -5.28 8.74 -19.95
C GLU A 94 -6.23 8.38 -18.79
N TYR A 95 -7.28 7.63 -19.09
CA TYR A 95 -8.29 7.21 -18.12
C TYR A 95 -8.55 5.71 -18.18
N ILE A 96 -8.82 5.13 -17.02
CA ILE A 96 -9.38 3.78 -16.88
C ILE A 96 -10.66 3.80 -16.07
N PHE A 97 -11.52 2.81 -16.28
CA PHE A 97 -12.63 2.51 -15.37
C PHE A 97 -12.18 1.40 -14.42
N GLY A 98 -12.36 1.59 -13.13
CA GLY A 98 -11.87 0.62 -12.17
C GLY A 98 -11.95 1.09 -10.72
N HIS A 99 -11.22 0.38 -9.88
CA HIS A 99 -11.10 0.69 -8.46
C HIS A 99 -9.75 1.35 -8.14
N LEU A 100 -9.79 2.29 -7.21
CA LEU A 100 -8.61 2.81 -6.52
C LEU A 100 -8.48 2.10 -5.17
N PHE A 101 -7.44 1.30 -5.02
CA PHE A 101 -7.07 0.71 -3.73
C PHE A 101 -5.95 1.53 -3.10
N GLY A 102 -6.00 1.66 -1.76
CA GLY A 102 -4.86 2.07 -0.98
C GLY A 102 -4.26 0.87 -0.27
N ALA A 103 -2.95 0.76 -0.31
CA ALA A 103 -2.21 -0.31 0.34
C ALA A 103 -1.18 0.22 1.31
N VAL A 104 -1.01 -0.49 2.41
CA VAL A 104 0.07 -0.29 3.38
C VAL A 104 0.85 -1.59 3.49
N GLY A 105 2.16 -1.50 3.40
CA GLY A 105 3.08 -2.60 3.62
C GLY A 105 4.17 -2.23 4.61
N ALA A 106 4.88 -3.23 5.13
CA ALA A 106 6.08 -3.05 5.92
C ALA A 106 7.32 -3.35 5.08
N VAL A 107 8.40 -2.61 5.29
CA VAL A 107 9.69 -2.98 4.74
C VAL A 107 10.28 -4.12 5.56
N ILE A 108 10.64 -5.20 4.88
CA ILE A 108 11.44 -6.28 5.45
C ILE A 108 12.81 -6.30 4.82
N SER A 109 13.81 -6.76 5.56
CA SER A 109 15.17 -6.84 5.06
C SER A 109 15.85 -8.15 5.46
N LYS A 110 16.65 -8.68 4.55
CA LYS A 110 17.59 -9.79 4.81
C LYS A 110 18.79 -9.66 3.88
N SER A 111 19.99 -9.85 4.41
CA SER A 111 21.25 -9.78 3.64
C SER A 111 21.36 -8.51 2.78
N ASN A 112 21.10 -7.36 3.38
CA ASN A 112 21.13 -6.02 2.75
C ASN A 112 20.19 -5.84 1.54
N ARG A 113 19.10 -6.61 1.49
CA ARG A 113 18.02 -6.50 0.49
C ARG A 113 16.72 -6.11 1.16
N PHE A 114 15.94 -5.34 0.46
CA PHE A 114 14.71 -4.74 0.97
C PHE A 114 13.52 -5.15 0.11
N PHE A 115 12.42 -5.52 0.79
CA PHE A 115 11.17 -5.90 0.16
C PHE A 115 10.03 -5.21 0.89
N CYS A 116 8.90 -5.04 0.20
CA CYS A 116 7.67 -4.59 0.82
C CYS A 116 6.74 -5.78 1.02
N ILE A 117 6.45 -6.13 2.26
CA ILE A 117 5.44 -7.12 2.59
C ILE A 117 4.09 -6.43 2.78
N PRO A 118 3.04 -6.77 2.01
CA PRO A 118 1.77 -6.07 2.11
C PRO A 118 1.03 -6.45 3.40
N LEU A 119 0.51 -5.46 4.11
CA LEU A 119 -0.21 -5.63 5.38
C LEU A 119 -1.72 -5.46 5.21
N LYS A 120 -2.13 -4.34 4.62
CA LYS A 120 -3.52 -3.94 4.46
C LYS A 120 -3.74 -3.38 3.06
N ILE A 121 -4.88 -3.73 2.47
CA ILE A 121 -5.34 -3.16 1.22
C ILE A 121 -6.86 -3.03 1.26
N ASN A 122 -7.40 -1.90 0.81
CA ASN A 122 -8.83 -1.62 0.77
C ASN A 122 -9.17 -0.63 -0.35
N ILE A 123 -10.44 -0.61 -0.77
CA ILE A 123 -10.96 0.39 -1.72
C ILE A 123 -11.02 1.74 -1.00
N GLN A 124 -10.45 2.78 -1.60
CA GLN A 124 -10.36 4.12 -0.99
C GLN A 124 -11.12 5.20 -1.77
N ASP A 125 -11.75 4.85 -2.88
CA ASP A 125 -12.53 5.82 -3.66
C ASP A 125 -13.67 5.12 -4.42
N GLY A 126 -14.73 5.89 -4.77
CA GLY A 126 -15.87 5.40 -5.52
C GLY A 126 -16.98 4.78 -4.68
N LEU A 127 -16.87 4.79 -3.36
CA LEU A 127 -17.83 4.18 -2.43
C LEU A 127 -18.39 5.18 -1.41
N GLN A 128 -18.06 6.45 -1.49
CA GLN A 128 -18.46 7.45 -0.48
C GLN A 128 -19.99 7.51 -0.29
N SER A 129 -20.75 7.27 -1.35
CA SER A 129 -22.23 7.25 -1.32
C SER A 129 -22.83 6.15 -0.44
N VAL A 130 -22.07 5.11 -0.12
CA VAL A 130 -22.56 4.00 0.70
C VAL A 130 -22.11 4.07 2.17
N ALA A 131 -21.37 5.09 2.55
CA ALA A 131 -20.81 5.22 3.91
C ALA A 131 -21.89 5.26 5.01
N GLY A 132 -23.07 5.82 4.72
CA GLY A 132 -24.19 5.89 5.66
C GLY A 132 -25.14 4.68 5.64
N TRP A 133 -24.88 3.66 4.81
CA TRP A 133 -25.76 2.49 4.72
C TRP A 133 -25.52 1.53 5.88
N GLU A 134 -26.58 0.83 6.30
CA GLU A 134 -26.52 -0.18 7.36
C GLU A 134 -25.46 -1.26 7.06
N GLY A 135 -24.53 -1.46 7.97
CA GLY A 135 -23.45 -2.46 7.83
C GLY A 135 -22.27 -2.00 6.97
N SER A 136 -22.27 -0.76 6.49
CA SER A 136 -21.14 -0.19 5.75
C SER A 136 -19.99 0.16 6.68
N THR A 137 -18.76 -0.19 6.26
CA THR A 137 -17.50 0.23 6.90
C THR A 137 -16.72 1.23 6.03
N VAL A 138 -17.36 1.74 4.99
CA VAL A 138 -16.75 2.66 4.03
C VAL A 138 -16.52 4.02 4.68
N SER A 139 -15.31 4.55 4.53
CA SER A 139 -14.95 5.90 5.01
C SER A 139 -15.44 6.99 4.04
N THR A 140 -15.88 8.12 4.59
CA THR A 140 -16.17 9.35 3.84
C THR A 140 -14.91 10.18 3.58
N GLU A 141 -13.82 9.85 4.27
CA GLU A 141 -12.56 10.58 4.16
C GLU A 141 -11.93 10.45 2.77
N SER A 142 -11.13 11.42 2.39
CA SER A 142 -10.38 11.37 1.14
C SER A 142 -9.34 10.23 1.16
N HIS A 143 -8.96 9.74 -0.03
CA HIS A 143 -7.91 8.75 -0.19
C HIS A 143 -6.62 9.10 0.58
N VAL A 144 -6.23 10.37 0.58
CA VAL A 144 -5.05 10.85 1.31
C VAL A 144 -5.19 10.66 2.82
N VAL A 145 -6.34 11.00 3.39
CA VAL A 145 -6.60 10.87 4.82
C VAL A 145 -6.73 9.40 5.22
N GLN A 146 -7.44 8.60 4.43
CA GLN A 146 -7.54 7.15 4.65
C GLN A 146 -6.17 6.46 4.64
N MET A 147 -5.23 6.92 3.78
CA MET A 147 -3.87 6.36 3.76
C MET A 147 -3.14 6.61 5.08
N ILE A 148 -3.24 7.81 5.65
CA ILE A 148 -2.66 8.13 6.96
C ILE A 148 -3.28 7.26 8.06
N GLU A 149 -4.62 7.11 8.06
CA GLU A 149 -5.32 6.24 9.02
C GLU A 149 -4.86 4.79 8.92
N ASN A 150 -4.73 4.26 7.69
CA ASN A 150 -4.27 2.91 7.46
C ASN A 150 -2.81 2.68 7.92
N GLY A 151 -1.92 3.66 7.69
CA GLY A 151 -0.55 3.64 8.19
C GLY A 151 -0.50 3.67 9.71
N TYR A 152 -1.34 4.49 10.34
CA TYR A 152 -1.42 4.57 11.79
C TYR A 152 -1.97 3.28 12.42
N GLU A 153 -2.97 2.64 11.82
CA GLU A 153 -3.47 1.32 12.25
C GLU A 153 -2.35 0.26 12.19
N ALA A 154 -1.58 0.22 11.12
CA ALA A 154 -0.41 -0.67 11.03
C ALA A 154 0.61 -0.37 12.14
N ALA A 155 0.89 0.90 12.43
CA ALA A 155 1.80 1.31 13.49
C ALA A 155 1.32 0.92 14.91
N LYS A 156 0.01 0.71 15.13
CA LYS A 156 -0.48 0.18 16.42
C LYS A 156 0.10 -1.20 16.74
N THR A 157 0.25 -2.04 15.72
CA THR A 157 0.82 -3.40 15.87
C THR A 157 2.35 -3.39 15.85
N HIS A 158 2.95 -2.54 15.03
CA HIS A 158 4.40 -2.56 14.78
C HIS A 158 5.20 -1.57 15.64
N GLY A 159 4.55 -0.75 16.46
CA GLY A 159 5.20 0.26 17.30
C GLY A 159 5.47 1.57 16.57
N LYS A 160 6.40 2.39 17.11
CA LYS A 160 6.80 3.64 16.45
C LYS A 160 7.25 3.35 15.03
N SER A 161 6.76 4.12 14.06
CA SER A 161 6.95 3.82 12.64
C SER A 161 7.24 5.07 11.82
N ILE A 162 7.99 4.87 10.74
CA ILE A 162 8.21 5.85 9.68
C ILE A 162 7.44 5.38 8.46
N PHE A 163 6.56 6.22 7.93
CA PHE A 163 5.69 5.90 6.81
C PHE A 163 6.16 6.59 5.52
N LEU A 164 6.61 5.81 4.56
CA LEU A 164 7.10 6.27 3.27
C LEU A 164 5.93 6.42 2.30
N LEU A 165 5.72 7.63 1.80
CA LEU A 165 4.63 7.97 0.90
C LEU A 165 5.12 8.72 -0.34
N ASP A 166 4.37 8.66 -1.44
CA ASP A 166 4.65 9.47 -2.64
C ASP A 166 4.26 10.95 -2.42
N ARG A 167 4.75 11.82 -3.30
CA ARG A 167 4.50 13.28 -3.32
C ARG A 167 3.01 13.66 -3.27
N TYR A 168 2.13 12.78 -3.72
CA TYR A 168 0.69 12.99 -3.70
C TYR A 168 0.15 13.16 -2.27
N PHE A 169 0.77 12.52 -1.30
CA PHE A 169 0.32 12.51 0.09
C PHE A 169 0.86 13.68 0.94
N LEU A 170 1.77 14.51 0.42
CA LEU A 170 2.19 15.74 1.12
C LEU A 170 1.10 16.80 0.99
N THR A 171 0.14 16.75 1.89
CA THR A 171 -1.01 17.67 1.93
C THR A 171 -1.32 18.14 3.35
N VAL A 172 -1.93 19.31 3.49
CA VAL A 172 -2.34 19.82 4.80
C VAL A 172 -3.35 18.91 5.50
N PRO A 173 -4.37 18.32 4.81
CA PRO A 173 -5.26 17.35 5.43
C PRO A 173 -4.53 16.11 5.97
N ALA A 174 -3.54 15.58 5.25
CA ALA A 174 -2.74 14.44 5.71
C ALA A 174 -2.00 14.75 7.01
N LEU A 175 -1.30 15.90 7.06
CA LEU A 175 -0.55 16.30 8.26
C LEU A 175 -1.46 16.60 9.45
N ARG A 176 -2.63 17.23 9.22
CA ARG A 176 -3.61 17.44 10.29
C ARG A 176 -4.12 16.13 10.86
N LYS A 177 -4.45 15.19 10.00
CA LYS A 177 -4.90 13.85 10.44
C LYS A 177 -3.80 13.13 11.20
N LEU A 178 -2.57 13.17 10.71
CA LEU A 178 -1.41 12.59 11.38
C LEU A 178 -1.22 13.18 12.78
N ASN A 179 -1.27 14.50 12.90
CA ASN A 179 -1.13 15.19 14.19
C ASN A 179 -2.27 14.82 15.14
N GLN A 180 -3.50 14.75 14.64
CA GLN A 180 -4.66 14.32 15.42
C GLN A 180 -4.49 12.90 15.97
N LEU A 181 -4.05 11.96 15.13
CA LEU A 181 -3.85 10.57 15.55
C LEU A 181 -2.68 10.43 16.55
N ASN A 182 -1.61 11.19 16.36
CA ASN A 182 -0.46 11.17 17.26
C ASN A 182 -0.74 11.87 18.61
N ALA A 183 -1.67 12.82 18.68
CA ALA A 183 -1.99 13.55 19.92
C ALA A 183 -2.53 12.67 21.04
N GLY A 184 -3.13 11.52 20.71
CA GLY A 184 -3.65 10.55 21.68
C GLY A 184 -2.64 9.51 22.18
N THR A 185 -1.34 9.65 21.86
CA THR A 185 -0.30 8.67 22.21
C THR A 185 0.87 9.32 22.91
N GLU A 186 1.49 8.56 23.82
CA GLU A 186 2.74 8.95 24.47
C GLU A 186 3.87 8.98 23.43
N GLY A 187 4.24 10.17 22.98
CA GLY A 187 5.13 10.40 21.85
C GLY A 187 4.47 10.10 20.50
N LYS A 188 5.10 10.56 19.42
CA LYS A 188 4.59 10.32 18.06
C LYS A 188 4.74 8.85 17.68
N ARG A 189 3.63 8.21 17.32
CA ARG A 189 3.60 6.81 16.86
C ARG A 189 3.94 6.65 15.40
N LEU A 190 3.52 7.60 14.57
CA LEU A 190 3.75 7.59 13.12
C LEU A 190 4.38 8.91 12.67
N GLU A 191 5.47 8.80 11.93
CA GLU A 191 6.11 9.93 11.25
C GLU A 191 6.13 9.67 9.75
N LEU A 192 6.16 10.72 8.93
CA LEU A 192 6.14 10.61 7.47
C LEU A 192 7.50 10.96 6.88
N VAL A 193 7.88 10.19 5.84
CA VAL A 193 8.90 10.59 4.87
C VAL A 193 8.25 10.54 3.47
N THR A 194 8.31 11.65 2.75
CA THR A 194 7.68 11.81 1.46
C THR A 194 8.49 12.72 0.54
N LYS A 195 7.99 12.97 -0.67
CA LYS A 195 8.59 13.89 -1.64
C LYS A 195 7.68 15.10 -1.83
N ALA A 196 8.26 16.29 -1.95
CA ALA A 196 7.52 17.50 -2.30
C ALA A 196 7.45 17.69 -3.83
N LYS A 197 6.45 18.46 -4.27
CA LYS A 197 6.35 18.92 -5.66
C LYS A 197 7.45 19.96 -5.96
N ARG A 198 7.84 20.06 -7.24
CA ARG A 198 8.85 21.03 -7.70
C ARG A 198 8.52 22.49 -7.31
N ASN A 199 7.25 22.86 -7.33
CA ASN A 199 6.76 24.19 -6.96
C ASN A 199 6.46 24.34 -5.47
N CYS A 200 6.99 23.46 -4.61
CA CYS A 200 6.80 23.53 -3.18
C CYS A 200 7.48 24.77 -2.59
N ILE A 201 6.74 25.48 -1.76
CA ILE A 201 7.18 26.68 -1.02
C ILE A 201 7.11 26.36 0.46
N ALA A 202 8.16 26.76 1.19
CA ALA A 202 8.23 26.67 2.66
C ALA A 202 8.50 28.08 3.24
N TYR A 203 8.54 28.17 4.56
CA TYR A 203 8.72 29.44 5.25
C TYR A 203 9.73 29.27 6.38
N GLU A 204 10.51 30.30 6.62
CA GLU A 204 11.35 30.39 7.82
C GLU A 204 10.49 30.52 9.08
N GLU A 205 11.09 30.29 10.23
CA GLU A 205 10.45 30.60 11.49
C GLU A 205 10.35 32.13 11.64
N PRO A 206 9.26 32.65 12.24
CA PRO A 206 9.12 34.07 12.43
C PRO A 206 10.16 34.58 13.43
N VAL A 207 10.91 35.61 13.07
CA VAL A 207 11.82 36.27 14.00
C VAL A 207 10.99 37.00 15.07
N VAL A 208 11.14 36.55 16.31
CA VAL A 208 10.52 37.20 17.47
C VAL A 208 11.46 38.30 17.94
N GLY A 209 11.12 39.54 17.65
CA GLY A 209 11.90 40.69 18.17
C GLY A 209 11.71 40.86 19.67
N PRO A 210 12.66 41.55 20.37
CA PRO A 210 12.62 41.74 21.83
C PRO A 210 11.43 42.59 22.30
N ILE A 211 10.82 43.36 21.40
CA ILE A 211 9.68 44.24 21.72
C ILE A 211 8.40 43.62 21.16
N LYS A 212 7.44 43.31 22.04
CA LYS A 212 6.08 42.85 21.62
C LYS A 212 5.37 43.95 20.82
N LYS A 213 5.24 43.77 19.52
CA LYS A 213 4.42 44.67 18.67
C LYS A 213 2.92 44.41 18.92
N ARG A 214 2.10 45.50 18.84
CA ARG A 214 0.63 45.35 18.86
C ARG A 214 0.16 44.50 17.68
N GLY A 215 -0.77 43.59 17.94
CA GLY A 215 -1.39 42.72 16.94
C GLY A 215 -1.08 41.24 17.12
N ARG A 216 -1.66 40.40 16.23
CA ARG A 216 -1.46 38.96 16.28
C ARG A 216 -0.02 38.59 15.86
N PRO A 217 0.70 37.77 16.64
CA PRO A 217 2.06 37.35 16.30
C PRO A 217 2.11 36.70 14.90
N LYS A 218 3.18 37.00 14.15
CA LYS A 218 3.43 36.34 12.87
C LYS A 218 3.58 34.85 13.10
N LYS A 219 2.90 34.06 12.24
CA LYS A 219 2.95 32.59 12.31
C LYS A 219 4.04 31.99 11.43
N LYS A 220 4.64 32.78 10.54
CA LYS A 220 5.69 32.39 9.61
C LYS A 220 6.62 33.56 9.33
N GLY A 221 7.87 33.26 9.01
CA GLY A 221 8.88 34.18 8.52
C GLY A 221 8.85 34.33 7.00
N ASP A 222 10.01 34.51 6.41
CA ASP A 222 10.20 34.76 5.00
C ASP A 222 9.93 33.50 4.15
N THR A 223 9.62 33.74 2.88
CA THR A 223 9.28 32.68 1.94
C THR A 223 10.52 32.06 1.34
N VAL A 224 10.62 30.74 1.41
CA VAL A 224 11.73 29.97 0.82
C VAL A 224 11.21 29.19 -0.40
N TYR A 225 11.73 29.50 -1.56
CA TYR A 225 11.48 28.78 -2.81
C TYR A 225 12.44 27.60 -2.91
N LEU A 226 12.05 26.44 -2.47
CA LEU A 226 12.93 25.26 -2.33
C LEU A 226 13.64 24.87 -3.61
N TRP A 227 12.95 24.91 -4.76
CA TRP A 227 13.56 24.54 -6.04
C TRP A 227 14.63 25.52 -6.52
N LYS A 228 14.51 26.81 -6.15
CA LYS A 228 15.50 27.82 -6.52
C LYS A 228 16.83 27.62 -5.78
N GLN A 229 16.82 27.01 -4.58
CA GLN A 229 18.04 26.73 -3.81
C GLN A 229 19.05 25.89 -4.59
N PHE A 230 18.63 25.05 -5.53
CA PHE A 230 19.52 24.26 -6.37
C PHE A 230 20.36 25.12 -7.35
N THR A 231 19.94 26.35 -7.63
CA THR A 231 20.60 27.25 -8.59
C THR A 231 21.16 28.51 -7.94
N GLU A 232 20.54 28.99 -6.85
CA GLU A 232 20.93 30.22 -6.17
C GLU A 232 22.09 29.97 -5.20
N ASP A 233 22.24 28.75 -4.65
CA ASP A 233 23.24 28.41 -3.65
C ASP A 233 23.79 26.98 -3.85
N PRO A 234 24.42 26.70 -5.01
CA PRO A 234 24.88 25.35 -5.36
C PRO A 234 26.04 24.88 -4.46
N ASP A 235 26.82 25.79 -3.91
CA ASP A 235 27.99 25.46 -3.07
C ASP A 235 27.59 24.97 -1.68
N SER A 236 26.35 25.24 -1.23
CA SER A 236 25.82 24.77 0.05
C SER A 236 25.36 23.30 0.04
N PHE A 237 25.62 22.54 -1.03
CA PHE A 237 25.26 21.13 -1.15
C PHE A 237 26.48 20.23 -0.91
N PRO A 238 26.71 19.78 0.35
CA PRO A 238 27.75 18.79 0.64
C PRO A 238 27.46 17.47 -0.08
N GLU A 239 28.54 16.75 -0.37
CA GLU A 239 28.49 15.42 -0.95
C GLU A 239 28.46 14.34 0.12
N ALA A 240 27.71 13.27 -0.11
CA ALA A 240 27.70 12.10 0.73
C ALA A 240 27.48 10.81 -0.10
N PHE A 241 28.02 9.71 0.42
CA PHE A 241 27.71 8.37 -0.11
C PHE A 241 26.51 7.78 0.61
N VAL A 242 25.51 7.36 -0.16
CA VAL A 242 24.24 6.81 0.34
C VAL A 242 23.88 5.53 -0.38
N SER A 243 23.16 4.64 0.30
CA SER A 243 22.68 3.39 -0.30
C SER A 243 21.35 3.60 -1.01
N ILE A 244 21.40 3.79 -2.35
CA ILE A 244 20.21 3.92 -3.20
C ILE A 244 20.04 2.63 -4.01
N TYR A 245 18.88 2.00 -3.93
CA TYR A 245 18.58 0.73 -4.63
C TYR A 245 19.61 -0.38 -4.42
N GLY A 246 20.23 -0.44 -3.24
CA GLY A 246 21.25 -1.43 -2.90
C GLY A 246 22.64 -1.18 -3.49
N ARG A 247 22.88 0.03 -4.00
CA ARG A 247 24.20 0.48 -4.49
C ARG A 247 24.62 1.74 -3.74
N ASN A 248 25.90 1.83 -3.39
CA ASN A 248 26.47 3.06 -2.85
C ASN A 248 26.61 4.08 -3.98
N GLN A 249 25.98 5.22 -3.80
CA GLN A 249 25.91 6.31 -4.78
C GLN A 249 26.36 7.62 -4.12
N SER A 250 27.10 8.43 -4.86
CA SER A 250 27.38 9.80 -4.43
C SER A 250 26.18 10.68 -4.73
N VAL A 251 25.76 11.47 -3.75
CA VAL A 251 24.69 12.45 -3.85
C VAL A 251 25.14 13.76 -3.26
N ARG A 252 24.65 14.86 -3.83
CA ARG A 252 24.76 16.21 -3.21
C ARG A 252 23.43 16.56 -2.57
N TYR A 253 23.45 17.13 -1.36
CA TYR A 253 22.21 17.45 -0.67
C TYR A 253 22.33 18.70 0.18
N LYS A 254 21.17 19.35 0.43
CA LYS A 254 21.03 20.46 1.40
C LYS A 254 19.88 20.15 2.35
N CYS A 255 20.11 20.28 3.65
CA CYS A 255 19.10 20.00 4.68
C CYS A 255 18.64 21.30 5.32
N MET A 256 17.30 21.48 5.44
CA MET A 256 16.68 22.69 5.98
C MET A 256 15.45 22.32 6.81
N ASP A 257 15.33 22.88 8.00
CA ASP A 257 14.12 22.73 8.83
C ASP A 257 13.27 24.01 8.67
N LEU A 258 12.12 23.88 7.99
CA LEU A 258 11.27 25.01 7.59
C LEU A 258 9.81 24.74 7.93
N LEU A 259 9.03 25.81 8.04
CA LEU A 259 7.58 25.73 8.23
C LEU A 259 6.87 25.45 6.91
N TRP A 260 5.88 24.54 6.92
CA TRP A 260 5.10 24.20 5.75
C TRP A 260 3.61 24.02 6.06
N GLY A 261 2.81 24.21 5.02
CA GLY A 261 1.35 24.00 5.04
C GLY A 261 0.59 25.27 5.44
N GLN A 262 -0.24 25.77 4.51
CA GLN A 262 -1.06 26.96 4.74
C GLN A 262 -1.97 26.77 5.95
N LYS A 263 -1.94 27.74 6.88
CA LYS A 263 -2.68 27.72 8.16
C LYS A 263 -2.26 26.60 9.14
N LEU A 264 -1.36 25.71 8.77
CA LEU A 264 -0.76 24.70 9.64
C LEU A 264 0.60 25.18 10.17
N TYR A 265 1.47 25.61 9.24
CA TYR A 265 2.84 26.09 9.51
C TYR A 265 3.59 25.13 10.44
N GLN A 266 3.57 23.86 10.10
CA GLN A 266 4.28 22.82 10.83
C GLN A 266 5.74 22.79 10.39
N LYS A 267 6.66 22.68 11.37
CA LYS A 267 8.08 22.48 11.09
C LYS A 267 8.33 21.11 10.51
N LEU A 268 8.95 21.06 9.34
CA LEU A 268 9.32 19.86 8.61
C LEU A 268 10.78 19.94 8.19
N ARG A 269 11.44 18.79 8.09
CA ARG A 269 12.78 18.70 7.53
C ARG A 269 12.70 18.48 6.03
N PHE A 270 13.30 19.41 5.28
CA PHE A 270 13.44 19.33 3.82
C PHE A 270 14.87 18.93 3.48
N VAL A 271 15.00 17.91 2.62
CA VAL A 271 16.28 17.48 2.09
C VAL A 271 16.22 17.63 0.57
N LEU A 272 16.92 18.61 0.06
CA LEU A 272 17.09 18.86 -1.36
C LEU A 272 18.21 17.95 -1.84
N VAL A 273 17.97 17.14 -2.85
CA VAL A 273 18.90 16.08 -3.31
C VAL A 273 19.16 16.22 -4.80
N GLU A 274 20.44 16.21 -5.17
CA GLU A 274 20.92 16.05 -6.55
C GLU A 274 21.58 14.67 -6.67
N TYR A 275 21.08 13.86 -7.58
CA TYR A 275 21.59 12.52 -7.86
C TYR A 275 21.39 12.19 -9.34
N ASP A 276 22.46 11.78 -10.03
CA ASP A 276 22.44 11.39 -11.44
C ASP A 276 21.72 12.43 -12.34
N GLY A 277 22.04 13.71 -12.15
CA GLY A 277 21.42 14.83 -12.86
C GLY A 277 19.96 15.11 -12.49
N GLN A 278 19.37 14.31 -11.61
CA GLN A 278 17.99 14.47 -11.13
C GLN A 278 17.94 15.26 -9.80
N ARG A 279 16.96 16.16 -9.71
CA ARG A 279 16.70 16.95 -8.51
C ARG A 279 15.42 16.50 -7.82
N SER A 280 15.45 16.39 -6.51
CA SER A 280 14.31 15.99 -5.69
C SER A 280 14.28 16.75 -4.36
N ILE A 281 13.08 17.00 -3.85
CA ILE A 281 12.86 17.59 -2.54
C ILE A 281 12.20 16.53 -1.67
N LEU A 282 12.92 15.94 -0.73
CA LEU A 282 12.40 15.00 0.25
C LEU A 282 11.95 15.74 1.50
N VAL A 283 10.97 15.19 2.20
CA VAL A 283 10.36 15.84 3.37
C VAL A 283 10.16 14.83 4.47
N SER A 284 10.54 15.18 5.69
CA SER A 284 10.26 14.38 6.89
C SER A 284 9.52 15.20 7.95
N THR A 285 8.54 14.57 8.60
CA THR A 285 7.93 15.10 9.84
C THR A 285 8.80 14.80 11.06
N ASP A 286 9.68 13.81 10.96
CA ASP A 286 10.64 13.45 11.98
C ASP A 286 11.92 14.29 11.82
N LEU A 287 12.13 15.21 12.73
CA LEU A 287 13.30 16.09 12.75
C LEU A 287 14.54 15.43 13.38
N THR A 288 14.43 14.20 13.87
CA THR A 288 15.58 13.44 14.42
C THR A 288 16.35 12.69 13.34
N LEU A 289 15.70 12.37 12.21
CA LEU A 289 16.34 11.69 11.09
C LEU A 289 17.38 12.59 10.42
N THR A 290 18.55 12.04 10.12
CA THR A 290 19.57 12.74 9.31
C THR A 290 19.14 12.83 7.85
N ALA A 291 19.74 13.74 7.09
CA ALA A 291 19.49 13.86 5.65
C ALA A 291 19.79 12.56 4.90
N VAL A 292 20.89 11.89 5.24
CA VAL A 292 21.28 10.58 4.66
C VAL A 292 20.22 9.53 4.92
N GLN A 293 19.76 9.40 6.17
CA GLN A 293 18.68 8.46 6.51
C GLN A 293 17.39 8.73 5.71
N ILE A 294 17.00 10.00 5.54
CA ILE A 294 15.82 10.39 4.76
C ILE A 294 15.97 9.97 3.28
N ILE A 295 17.15 10.17 2.68
CA ILE A 295 17.44 9.80 1.29
C ILE A 295 17.37 8.28 1.14
N GLU A 296 18.03 7.53 2.01
CA GLU A 296 18.02 6.08 2.00
C GLU A 296 16.61 5.50 2.21
N LEU A 297 15.87 6.01 3.21
CA LEU A 297 14.50 5.62 3.48
C LEU A 297 13.61 5.83 2.25
N TYR A 298 13.66 7.03 1.65
CA TYR A 298 12.82 7.33 0.49
C TYR A 298 13.13 6.42 -0.70
N SER A 299 14.38 5.99 -0.87
CA SER A 299 14.75 5.03 -1.92
C SER A 299 14.05 3.68 -1.77
N ARG A 300 13.64 3.29 -0.53
CA ARG A 300 12.91 2.03 -0.26
C ARG A 300 11.44 2.11 -0.67
N ARG A 301 10.88 3.30 -0.89
CA ARG A 301 9.48 3.47 -1.31
C ARG A 301 9.14 2.65 -2.56
N PHE A 302 10.08 2.53 -3.48
CA PHE A 302 9.87 1.77 -4.72
C PHE A 302 9.55 0.27 -4.49
N CYS A 303 9.86 -0.28 -3.31
CA CYS A 303 9.55 -1.68 -3.00
C CYS A 303 8.06 -2.01 -3.09
N ILE A 304 7.15 -1.04 -2.85
CA ILE A 304 5.70 -1.28 -2.94
C ILE A 304 5.23 -1.45 -4.39
N GLU A 305 5.87 -0.79 -5.36
CA GLU A 305 5.54 -0.96 -6.78
C GLU A 305 5.88 -2.37 -7.26
N ASN A 306 7.04 -2.90 -6.83
CA ASN A 306 7.39 -4.30 -7.04
C ASN A 306 6.38 -5.24 -6.36
N CYS A 307 5.97 -4.93 -5.13
CA CYS A 307 4.94 -5.69 -4.42
C CYS A 307 3.63 -5.75 -5.23
N PHE A 308 3.13 -4.63 -5.76
CA PHE A 308 1.92 -4.62 -6.59
C PHE A 308 2.06 -5.43 -7.87
N ARG A 309 3.21 -5.34 -8.54
CA ARG A 309 3.49 -6.13 -9.73
C ARG A 309 3.44 -7.62 -9.43
N GLU A 310 4.15 -8.06 -8.41
CA GLU A 310 4.20 -9.46 -8.01
C GLU A 310 2.83 -9.96 -7.50
N MET A 311 2.08 -9.17 -6.73
CA MET A 311 0.71 -9.50 -6.33
C MET A 311 -0.20 -9.78 -7.54
N LYS A 312 -0.09 -8.96 -8.60
CA LYS A 312 -0.83 -9.17 -9.85
C LYS A 312 -0.40 -10.47 -10.54
N GLN A 313 0.91 -10.71 -10.65
CA GLN A 313 1.49 -11.82 -11.40
C GLN A 313 1.45 -13.16 -10.65
N GLN A 314 1.68 -13.16 -9.32
CA GLN A 314 1.80 -14.40 -8.56
C GLN A 314 0.48 -14.88 -7.95
N THR A 315 -0.37 -13.98 -7.46
CA THR A 315 -1.60 -14.36 -6.77
C THR A 315 -2.88 -13.93 -7.48
N GLY A 316 -2.79 -13.17 -8.57
CA GLY A 316 -3.96 -12.62 -9.24
C GLY A 316 -4.83 -11.78 -8.29
N ALA A 317 -4.19 -10.99 -7.44
CA ALA A 317 -4.85 -10.28 -6.34
C ALA A 317 -6.03 -9.41 -6.76
N PHE A 318 -6.03 -8.96 -8.00
CA PHE A 318 -7.08 -8.10 -8.53
C PHE A 318 -7.97 -8.79 -9.57
N CYS A 319 -7.90 -10.12 -9.70
CA CYS A 319 -8.72 -10.89 -10.65
C CYS A 319 -10.06 -11.32 -10.05
N TYR A 320 -10.72 -10.45 -9.29
CA TYR A 320 -12.06 -10.67 -8.77
C TYR A 320 -13.15 -10.26 -9.78
N HIS A 321 -14.34 -10.90 -9.66
CA HIS A 321 -15.51 -10.66 -10.48
C HIS A 321 -16.80 -10.64 -9.63
N PHE A 322 -16.83 -9.75 -8.61
CA PHE A 322 -18.00 -9.60 -7.73
C PHE A 322 -18.89 -8.46 -8.23
N TRP A 323 -20.00 -8.77 -8.81
CA TRP A 323 -20.99 -7.84 -9.35
C TRP A 323 -22.40 -8.18 -8.87
N THR A 324 -23.36 -7.26 -9.06
CA THR A 324 -24.75 -7.46 -8.68
C THR A 324 -25.70 -6.78 -9.65
N LYS A 325 -26.71 -7.50 -10.11
CA LYS A 325 -27.79 -6.95 -10.97
C LYS A 325 -28.62 -5.87 -10.26
N THR A 326 -28.55 -5.78 -8.93
CA THR A 326 -29.21 -4.76 -8.13
C THR A 326 -28.67 -3.34 -8.37
N LEU A 327 -27.41 -3.24 -8.82
CA LEU A 327 -26.84 -1.97 -9.25
C LEU A 327 -27.19 -1.73 -10.71
N GLU A 328 -27.69 -0.52 -11.04
CA GLU A 328 -27.90 -0.12 -12.42
C GLU A 328 -26.62 -0.24 -13.24
N LYS A 329 -26.78 -0.45 -14.55
CA LYS A 329 -25.65 -0.49 -15.48
C LYS A 329 -24.87 0.83 -15.42
N LEU A 330 -23.58 0.73 -15.07
CA LEU A 330 -22.69 1.88 -15.00
C LEU A 330 -22.46 2.45 -16.41
N ASN A 331 -22.70 3.75 -16.56
CA ASN A 331 -22.41 4.47 -17.78
C ASN A 331 -20.97 5.01 -17.73
N HIS A 332 -20.08 4.44 -18.50
CA HIS A 332 -18.67 4.85 -18.57
C HIS A 332 -18.47 6.22 -19.26
N PHE A 333 -19.47 6.69 -19.99
CA PHE A 333 -19.44 7.98 -20.71
C PHE A 333 -20.25 9.07 -20.00
N LYS A 334 -20.70 8.82 -18.77
CA LYS A 334 -21.51 9.77 -18.02
C LYS A 334 -20.74 11.09 -17.80
N LYS A 335 -21.48 12.22 -17.85
CA LYS A 335 -20.94 13.53 -17.50
C LYS A 335 -20.53 13.57 -16.02
N LYS A 336 -19.54 14.40 -15.68
CA LYS A 336 -18.97 14.52 -14.33
C LYS A 336 -20.04 14.87 -13.27
N GLU A 337 -21.06 15.63 -13.65
CA GLU A 337 -22.14 16.10 -12.78
C GLU A 337 -23.30 15.10 -12.61
N ALA A 338 -23.31 14.02 -13.39
CA ALA A 338 -24.39 13.03 -13.27
C ALA A 338 -24.26 12.26 -11.94
N PRO A 339 -25.39 12.02 -11.23
CA PRO A 339 -25.39 11.34 -9.94
C PRO A 339 -24.80 9.95 -10.06
N ASP A 340 -24.09 9.50 -9.01
CA ASP A 340 -23.55 8.15 -8.94
C ASP A 340 -24.71 7.13 -8.93
N ALA A 341 -24.52 5.99 -9.62
CA ALA A 341 -25.51 4.91 -9.63
C ALA A 341 -25.83 4.41 -8.21
N LEU A 342 -24.86 4.45 -7.30
CA LEU A 342 -25.02 4.09 -5.90
C LEU A 342 -25.98 5.05 -5.15
N GLN A 343 -25.99 6.34 -5.49
CA GLN A 343 -26.89 7.33 -4.86
C GLN A 343 -28.37 7.10 -5.15
N LYS A 344 -28.67 6.41 -6.23
CA LYS A 344 -30.05 6.10 -6.64
C LYS A 344 -30.63 4.87 -5.93
N VAL A 345 -29.83 4.12 -5.20
CA VAL A 345 -30.27 2.88 -4.55
C VAL A 345 -30.92 3.22 -3.20
N THR A 346 -32.25 3.17 -3.16
CA THR A 346 -33.04 3.44 -1.96
C THR A 346 -33.54 2.18 -1.25
N ASP A 347 -33.67 1.07 -1.96
CA ASP A 347 -34.13 -0.20 -1.38
C ASP A 347 -33.08 -0.82 -0.45
N LEU A 348 -33.47 -1.09 0.80
CA LEU A 348 -32.57 -1.63 1.84
C LEU A 348 -32.01 -3.01 1.49
N LYS A 349 -32.78 -3.88 0.79
CA LYS A 349 -32.29 -5.19 0.35
C LYS A 349 -31.22 -5.05 -0.72
N ALA A 350 -31.40 -4.08 -1.64
CA ALA A 350 -30.43 -3.75 -2.66
C ALA A 350 -29.15 -3.18 -2.04
N GLN A 351 -29.27 -2.28 -1.07
CA GLN A 351 -28.14 -1.71 -0.33
C GLN A 351 -27.30 -2.81 0.36
N ARG A 352 -27.95 -3.72 1.09
CA ARG A 352 -27.27 -4.85 1.75
C ARG A 352 -26.49 -5.73 0.74
N LYS A 353 -27.13 -6.08 -0.41
CA LYS A 353 -26.48 -6.86 -1.48
C LYS A 353 -25.25 -6.15 -2.06
N ILE A 354 -25.31 -4.83 -2.20
CA ILE A 354 -24.17 -4.05 -2.70
C ILE A 354 -23.04 -4.04 -1.69
N ILE A 355 -23.32 -3.84 -0.39
CA ILE A 355 -22.33 -3.88 0.69
C ILE A 355 -21.66 -5.26 0.75
N GLU A 356 -22.41 -6.34 0.62
CA GLU A 356 -21.86 -7.70 0.56
C GLU A 356 -20.89 -7.88 -0.62
N LYS A 357 -21.14 -7.24 -1.77
CA LYS A 357 -20.20 -7.29 -2.91
C LYS A 357 -18.93 -6.46 -2.65
N VAL A 358 -19.06 -5.27 -2.04
CA VAL A 358 -17.91 -4.47 -1.60
C VAL A 358 -17.05 -5.28 -0.63
N GLN A 359 -17.66 -5.88 0.39
CA GLN A 359 -16.98 -6.76 1.33
C GLN A 359 -16.27 -7.92 0.61
N SER A 360 -16.95 -8.58 -0.34
CA SER A 360 -16.38 -9.70 -1.10
C SER A 360 -15.12 -9.28 -1.88
N ILE A 361 -15.15 -8.08 -2.49
CA ILE A 361 -13.99 -7.53 -3.20
C ILE A 361 -12.83 -7.32 -2.23
N GLU A 362 -13.08 -6.65 -1.11
CA GLU A 362 -12.03 -6.34 -0.12
C GLU A 362 -11.43 -7.60 0.52
N VAL A 363 -12.27 -8.58 0.85
CA VAL A 363 -11.81 -9.85 1.39
C VAL A 363 -10.95 -10.60 0.37
N PHE A 364 -11.40 -10.69 -0.90
CA PHE A 364 -10.64 -11.37 -1.95
C PHE A 364 -9.25 -10.75 -2.14
N VAL A 365 -9.19 -9.43 -2.24
CA VAL A 365 -7.92 -8.71 -2.44
C VAL A 365 -7.03 -8.83 -1.21
N GLN A 366 -7.59 -8.73 0.00
CA GLN A 366 -6.82 -8.86 1.24
C GLN A 366 -6.27 -10.29 1.43
N ILE A 367 -7.05 -11.34 1.16
CA ILE A 367 -6.57 -12.73 1.24
C ILE A 367 -5.48 -12.99 0.20
N SER A 368 -5.62 -12.44 -1.01
CA SER A 368 -4.57 -12.52 -2.03
C SER A 368 -3.30 -11.77 -1.64
N CYS A 369 -3.45 -10.63 -0.95
CA CYS A 369 -2.38 -9.86 -0.35
C CYS A 369 -1.62 -10.69 0.71
N ILE A 370 -2.33 -11.34 1.62
CA ILE A 370 -1.76 -12.23 2.64
C ILE A 370 -1.07 -13.43 1.98
N ALA A 371 -1.70 -14.06 1.00
CA ALA A 371 -1.11 -15.18 0.26
C ALA A 371 0.22 -14.80 -0.41
N PHE A 372 0.29 -13.61 -1.01
CA PHE A 372 1.54 -13.08 -1.55
C PHE A 372 2.56 -12.82 -0.45
N GLY A 373 2.16 -12.21 0.65
CA GLY A 373 3.04 -11.95 1.80
C GLY A 373 3.65 -13.23 2.37
N ILE A 374 2.88 -14.34 2.45
CA ILE A 374 3.39 -15.65 2.86
C ILE A 374 4.44 -16.15 1.86
N LEU A 375 4.16 -16.08 0.54
CA LEU A 375 5.13 -16.46 -0.48
C LEU A 375 6.44 -15.66 -0.33
N GLN A 376 6.34 -14.38 -0.02
CA GLN A 376 7.48 -13.49 0.14
C GLN A 376 8.28 -13.82 1.40
N LEU A 377 7.62 -14.10 2.54
CA LEU A 377 8.29 -14.56 3.76
C LEU A 377 9.06 -15.86 3.51
N LEU A 378 8.43 -16.84 2.87
CA LEU A 378 9.07 -18.10 2.51
C LEU A 378 10.26 -17.88 1.58
N ALA A 379 10.11 -17.07 0.53
CA ALA A 379 11.19 -16.76 -0.40
C ALA A 379 12.39 -16.09 0.28
N VAL A 380 12.14 -15.23 1.27
CA VAL A 380 13.20 -14.55 2.03
C VAL A 380 13.86 -15.49 3.03
N GLN A 381 13.12 -16.41 3.66
CA GLN A 381 13.65 -17.38 4.62
C GLN A 381 14.47 -18.45 3.92
N GLU A 382 13.96 -19.08 2.86
CA GLU A 382 14.61 -20.15 2.10
C GLU A 382 15.89 -19.74 1.40
N ALA A 383 16.12 -18.45 1.18
CA ALA A 383 17.39 -17.97 0.60
C ALA A 383 18.64 -18.33 1.42
N THR A 384 18.47 -18.91 2.63
CA THR A 384 19.56 -19.30 3.52
C THR A 384 19.60 -20.79 3.87
N GLU A 385 18.53 -21.56 3.61
CA GLU A 385 18.39 -22.90 4.19
C GLU A 385 18.25 -24.06 3.18
N GLY A 386 18.07 -23.81 1.90
CA GLY A 386 17.81 -24.90 0.99
C GLY A 386 17.94 -24.59 -0.50
N ASP A 387 18.13 -25.64 -1.26
CA ASP A 387 18.42 -25.59 -2.68
C ASP A 387 17.16 -25.65 -3.56
N LEU A 388 16.10 -24.88 -3.22
CA LEU A 388 14.96 -24.69 -4.11
C LEU A 388 15.37 -24.11 -5.47
N SER A 389 16.60 -23.59 -5.57
CA SER A 389 17.16 -23.03 -6.80
C SER A 389 17.39 -24.09 -7.89
N THR A 390 17.57 -25.35 -7.51
CA THR A 390 17.84 -26.46 -8.45
C THR A 390 16.56 -27.10 -8.99
N LEU A 391 15.42 -26.97 -8.29
CA LEU A 391 14.20 -27.69 -8.60
C LEU A 391 13.42 -27.11 -9.80
N PHE A 392 13.76 -25.92 -10.25
CA PHE A 392 13.05 -25.26 -11.34
C PHE A 392 14.01 -24.56 -12.31
N TYR A 393 13.95 -24.93 -13.59
CA TYR A 393 14.76 -24.29 -14.62
C TYR A 393 14.36 -22.83 -14.84
N THR A 394 15.34 -21.93 -14.71
CA THR A 394 15.22 -20.53 -15.14
C THR A 394 16.44 -20.19 -16.00
N ARG A 395 16.21 -19.49 -17.13
CA ARG A 395 17.30 -19.04 -18.03
C ARG A 395 18.35 -18.21 -17.27
N THR A 396 17.89 -17.36 -16.37
CA THR A 396 18.77 -16.54 -15.52
C THR A 396 18.71 -17.07 -14.09
N LYS A 397 19.80 -17.65 -13.63
CA LYS A 397 19.92 -18.12 -12.24
C LYS A 397 20.28 -16.93 -11.35
N SER A 398 19.39 -16.55 -10.45
CA SER A 398 19.77 -15.65 -9.36
C SER A 398 20.67 -16.43 -8.40
N LYS A 399 21.93 -16.02 -8.27
CA LYS A 399 22.89 -16.64 -7.34
C LYS A 399 22.56 -16.39 -5.86
N SER A 400 21.53 -15.64 -5.54
CA SER A 400 21.44 -15.00 -4.24
C SER A 400 20.07 -15.08 -3.54
N ARG A 401 19.00 -15.52 -4.21
CA ARG A 401 17.70 -15.76 -3.55
C ARG A 401 16.74 -16.57 -4.42
N VAL A 402 15.81 -17.24 -3.76
CA VAL A 402 14.63 -17.85 -4.36
C VAL A 402 13.58 -16.76 -4.62
N SER A 403 12.94 -16.74 -5.79
CA SER A 403 11.87 -15.81 -6.08
C SER A 403 10.54 -16.35 -5.55
N GLU A 404 9.59 -15.43 -5.30
CA GLU A 404 8.20 -15.75 -4.91
C GLU A 404 7.52 -16.65 -5.96
N ALA A 405 7.82 -16.44 -7.24
CA ALA A 405 7.35 -17.28 -8.34
C ALA A 405 7.83 -18.73 -8.21
N ARG A 406 9.08 -18.92 -7.83
CA ARG A 406 9.68 -20.26 -7.64
C ARG A 406 9.11 -20.96 -6.41
N VAL A 407 8.93 -20.25 -5.30
CA VAL A 407 8.24 -20.79 -4.12
C VAL A 407 6.82 -21.19 -4.45
N ARG A 408 6.08 -20.35 -5.19
CA ARG A 408 4.73 -20.67 -5.62
C ARG A 408 4.67 -21.91 -6.48
N TRP A 409 5.57 -22.04 -7.46
CA TRP A 409 5.66 -23.21 -8.32
C TRP A 409 5.93 -24.48 -7.51
N TYR A 410 6.94 -24.44 -6.62
CA TYR A 410 7.29 -25.54 -5.74
C TYR A 410 6.11 -25.99 -4.87
N MET A 411 5.40 -25.04 -4.24
CA MET A 411 4.21 -25.34 -3.45
C MET A 411 3.10 -25.97 -4.31
N GLY A 412 2.89 -25.47 -5.53
CA GLY A 412 1.91 -26.05 -6.47
C GLY A 412 2.26 -27.48 -6.87
N TRP A 413 3.54 -27.78 -7.07
CA TRP A 413 4.01 -29.13 -7.36
C TRP A 413 3.89 -30.05 -6.14
N GLN A 414 4.21 -29.55 -4.96
CA GLN A 414 4.17 -30.33 -3.71
C GLN A 414 2.78 -30.54 -3.13
N ILE A 415 1.76 -29.79 -3.56
CA ILE A 415 0.43 -29.86 -2.92
C ILE A 415 -0.15 -31.28 -2.92
N ASN A 416 -0.04 -32.00 -4.04
CA ASN A 416 -0.55 -33.37 -4.14
C ASN A 416 0.25 -34.34 -3.25
N HIS A 417 1.56 -34.15 -3.16
CA HIS A 417 2.41 -34.91 -2.23
C HIS A 417 2.03 -34.66 -0.78
N LEU A 418 1.82 -33.41 -0.39
CA LEU A 418 1.37 -33.05 0.96
C LEU A 418 0.02 -33.65 1.32
N LEU A 419 -0.93 -33.67 0.36
CA LEU A 419 -2.22 -34.31 0.55
C LEU A 419 -2.12 -35.83 0.70
N LEU A 420 -1.11 -36.48 0.08
CA LEU A 420 -0.86 -37.90 0.22
C LEU A 420 -0.13 -38.26 1.53
N GLN A 421 0.87 -37.46 1.90
CA GLN A 421 1.71 -37.70 3.09
C GLN A 421 0.99 -37.40 4.40
N HIS A 422 0.02 -36.48 4.37
CA HIS A 422 -0.75 -36.06 5.57
C HIS A 422 -2.26 -36.31 5.38
N PRO A 423 -2.70 -37.58 5.18
CA PRO A 423 -4.09 -37.91 4.90
C PRO A 423 -5.04 -37.50 6.04
N ASP A 424 -4.55 -37.50 7.26
CA ASP A 424 -5.32 -37.20 8.46
C ASP A 424 -5.40 -35.73 8.83
N SER A 425 -4.62 -34.86 8.17
CA SER A 425 -4.72 -33.42 8.41
C SER A 425 -6.11 -32.90 8.05
N PHE A 426 -6.62 -31.94 8.84
CA PHE A 426 -7.92 -31.31 8.59
C PHE A 426 -8.01 -30.75 7.16
N ILE A 427 -6.97 -30.11 6.67
CA ILE A 427 -6.93 -29.52 5.32
C ILE A 427 -7.03 -30.62 4.25
N THR A 428 -6.32 -31.75 4.42
CA THR A 428 -6.38 -32.86 3.48
C THR A 428 -7.76 -33.48 3.43
N LYS A 429 -8.35 -33.79 4.58
CA LYS A 429 -9.72 -34.34 4.68
C LYS A 429 -10.71 -33.37 4.03
N PHE A 430 -10.65 -32.09 4.37
CA PHE A 430 -11.52 -31.06 3.82
C PHE A 430 -11.44 -30.95 2.30
N ILE A 431 -10.25 -31.02 1.70
CA ILE A 431 -10.05 -30.96 0.25
C ILE A 431 -10.56 -32.26 -0.41
N ARG A 432 -10.13 -33.44 0.09
CA ARG A 432 -10.47 -34.73 -0.49
C ARG A 432 -11.98 -35.04 -0.50
N GLU A 433 -12.68 -34.65 0.58
CA GLU A 433 -14.14 -34.83 0.65
C GLU A 433 -14.89 -33.99 -0.40
N ARG A 434 -14.25 -32.98 -0.96
CA ARG A 434 -14.82 -32.04 -1.94
C ARG A 434 -14.25 -32.15 -3.34
N GLN A 435 -13.32 -33.06 -3.56
CA GLN A 435 -12.80 -33.35 -4.90
C GLN A 435 -13.83 -34.09 -5.73
N ILE A 436 -13.77 -33.92 -7.05
CA ILE A 436 -14.55 -34.72 -8.01
C ILE A 436 -14.17 -36.19 -7.80
N LYS A 437 -15.17 -37.04 -7.59
CA LYS A 437 -15.01 -38.47 -7.43
C LYS A 437 -14.95 -39.16 -8.80
#